data_555bd17a7593e237c9072a08461928a6
#
_entry.id   555bd17a7593e237c9072a08461928a6
#
_cell.length_a   1.000
_cell.length_b   1.000
_cell.length_c   1.000
_cell.angle_alpha   90.00
_cell.angle_beta   90.00
_cell.angle_gamma   90.00
#
_symmetry.space_group_name_H-M   'P 1'
#
loop_
_entity.id
_entity.type
_entity.pdbx_description
1 polymer ?
#
loop_
_entity_poly.entity_id
_entity_poly.type
_entity_poly.pdbx_seq_one_letter_code
_entity_poly.pdbx_strand_id
1 'polypeptide(L)'
;IDNRGGVQIRINGIVVGKQEMLALDPKEIAKIEFINNPGVRYGDGIAYVIDIHTRRSESGYTLGTDLTSALTSMQGDGMVYGKLNKGKNEWSFSYDMSGYKNHGSKSTQLAEYTLTDGSIHTNERNDIETLRKTIAHEAKLTYNWADSTTTVFQASVSGTLNNTPNNYNIKDIVDGTRQYRATNREKDKSCSPVLDLYFFRQLTPRQSFTANAVATYISTQTGSYYDEGAPYQYDVDGKTASLLAEAIYENRLKPFTLSTGFNYSYKNIKNNYLGDASSLTNTSNNRLYAFGEIKGTLQQLRYTLGVGASYIHYTQNGHKYNFWTFHPKASVTYQINNELQLSYTVQMRDKVSQIAMTSDAMIRTNSMEWTVGNPDLKPSHDMDHRLHVSYNTSRLQAFVEGYYKQC
;
A
#
# COMPACT_ATOMS: atom_id res chain seq x y z
N ILE A 1 14.10 -7.62 9.43
CA ILE A 1 12.90 -7.33 8.59
C ILE A 1 13.37 -7.45 7.16
N ASP A 2 12.77 -8.41 6.46
CA ASP A 2 13.15 -8.75 5.12
C ASP A 2 12.61 -7.69 4.13
N ASN A 3 13.48 -7.07 3.36
CA ASN A 3 13.14 -5.98 2.42
C ASN A 3 12.59 -6.52 1.07
N ARG A 4 12.03 -7.75 1.06
CA ARG A 4 11.58 -8.45 -0.16
C ARG A 4 10.26 -7.92 -0.73
N GLY A 5 9.51 -7.15 0.02
CA GLY A 5 8.19 -6.63 -0.36
C GLY A 5 7.16 -6.80 0.74
N GLY A 6 5.90 -6.45 0.41
CA GLY A 6 4.79 -6.52 1.36
C GLY A 6 4.36 -7.94 1.72
N VAL A 7 3.84 -8.10 2.93
CA VAL A 7 3.08 -9.30 3.34
C VAL A 7 1.61 -9.02 3.13
N GLN A 8 0.92 -9.89 2.41
CA GLN A 8 -0.52 -9.83 2.24
C GLN A 8 -1.19 -10.89 3.09
N ILE A 9 -2.09 -10.47 3.96
CA ILE A 9 -2.87 -11.38 4.80
C ILE A 9 -4.26 -11.54 4.19
N ARG A 10 -4.73 -12.78 4.15
CA ARG A 10 -6.03 -13.16 3.62
C ARG A 10 -6.79 -14.04 4.60
N ILE A 11 -8.10 -13.94 4.57
CA ILE A 11 -9.02 -14.90 5.20
C ILE A 11 -9.89 -15.46 4.09
N ASN A 12 -9.80 -16.79 3.87
CA ASN A 12 -10.51 -17.49 2.80
C ASN A 12 -10.29 -16.88 1.40
N GLY A 13 -9.06 -16.45 1.12
CA GLY A 13 -8.68 -15.83 -0.15
C GLY A 13 -8.95 -14.32 -0.25
N ILE A 14 -9.64 -13.71 0.71
CA ILE A 14 -9.98 -12.28 0.73
C ILE A 14 -8.89 -11.52 1.49
N VAL A 15 -8.36 -10.45 0.91
CA VAL A 15 -7.37 -9.58 1.58
C VAL A 15 -8.02 -8.90 2.78
N VAL A 16 -7.35 -8.97 3.92
CA VAL A 16 -7.85 -8.42 5.19
C VAL A 16 -6.83 -7.53 5.88
N GLY A 17 -7.32 -6.64 6.71
CA GLY A 17 -6.52 -5.78 7.58
C GLY A 17 -6.46 -6.28 9.03
N LYS A 18 -5.91 -5.43 9.92
CA LYS A 18 -5.79 -5.70 11.36
C LYS A 18 -7.16 -5.97 12.01
N GLN A 19 -8.17 -5.24 11.60
CA GLN A 19 -9.51 -5.29 12.19
C GLN A 19 -10.17 -6.66 12.01
N GLU A 20 -10.14 -7.18 10.77
CA GLU A 20 -10.70 -8.50 10.47
C GLU A 20 -9.93 -9.63 11.14
N MET A 21 -8.61 -9.48 11.28
CA MET A 21 -7.78 -10.44 11.99
C MET A 21 -8.11 -10.50 13.48
N LEU A 22 -8.32 -9.35 14.13
CA LEU A 22 -8.69 -9.29 15.54
C LEU A 22 -10.11 -9.80 15.81
N ALA A 23 -11.01 -9.65 14.83
CA ALA A 23 -12.37 -10.18 14.90
C ALA A 23 -12.46 -11.70 14.64
N LEU A 24 -11.34 -12.35 14.25
CA LEU A 24 -11.30 -13.78 13.98
C LEU A 24 -11.15 -14.57 15.28
N ASP A 25 -12.11 -15.47 15.58
CA ASP A 25 -11.94 -16.43 16.66
C ASP A 25 -10.87 -17.47 16.28
N PRO A 26 -9.79 -17.64 17.07
CA PRO A 26 -8.77 -18.64 16.81
C PRO A 26 -9.32 -20.08 16.67
N LYS A 27 -10.45 -20.39 17.32
CA LYS A 27 -11.12 -21.71 17.23
C LYS A 27 -11.74 -21.97 15.86
N GLU A 28 -12.04 -20.89 15.10
CA GLU A 28 -12.56 -21.02 13.75
C GLU A 28 -11.45 -21.29 12.72
N ILE A 29 -10.17 -21.17 13.09
CA ILE A 29 -9.06 -21.41 12.16
C ILE A 29 -8.95 -22.92 11.87
N ALA A 30 -9.11 -23.27 10.59
CA ALA A 30 -8.94 -24.63 10.10
C ALA A 30 -7.50 -24.95 9.71
N LYS A 31 -6.89 -24.03 8.98
CA LYS A 31 -5.48 -24.08 8.55
C LYS A 31 -4.98 -22.68 8.19
N ILE A 32 -3.66 -22.52 8.22
CA ILE A 32 -2.98 -21.34 7.71
C ILE A 32 -2.07 -21.80 6.55
N GLU A 33 -2.21 -21.18 5.41
CA GLU A 33 -1.37 -21.41 4.23
C GLU A 33 -0.38 -20.26 4.07
N PHE A 34 0.91 -20.58 4.08
CA PHE A 34 1.97 -19.61 3.85
C PHE A 34 2.51 -19.80 2.44
N ILE A 35 2.42 -18.74 1.63
CA ILE A 35 2.90 -18.71 0.24
C ILE A 35 4.10 -17.76 0.19
N ASN A 36 5.27 -18.34 0.05
CA ASN A 36 6.51 -17.61 -0.18
C ASN A 36 6.66 -17.34 -1.67
N ASN A 37 7.01 -16.11 -2.03
CA ASN A 37 7.17 -15.67 -3.40
C ASN A 37 5.92 -15.97 -4.25
N PRO A 38 4.79 -15.34 -3.91
CA PRO A 38 3.53 -15.53 -4.63
C PRO A 38 3.69 -15.07 -6.09
N GLY A 39 2.98 -15.72 -7.01
CA GLY A 39 3.05 -15.40 -8.42
C GLY A 39 2.46 -14.03 -8.79
N VAL A 40 2.47 -13.71 -10.08
CA VAL A 40 1.98 -12.41 -10.63
C VAL A 40 0.51 -12.13 -10.33
N ARG A 41 -0.28 -13.15 -10.02
CA ARG A 41 -1.69 -13.03 -9.63
C ARG A 41 -1.93 -12.25 -8.33
N TYR A 42 -0.93 -12.16 -7.46
CA TYR A 42 -1.04 -11.43 -6.18
C TYR A 42 -0.60 -9.98 -6.26
N GLY A 43 -0.21 -9.54 -7.47
CA GLY A 43 0.26 -8.19 -7.75
C GLY A 43 1.76 -8.00 -7.55
N ASP A 44 2.24 -6.86 -8.03
CA ASP A 44 3.64 -6.49 -7.91
C ASP A 44 3.97 -6.07 -6.47
N GLY A 45 5.14 -6.45 -5.98
CA GLY A 45 5.62 -6.03 -4.67
C GLY A 45 5.13 -6.87 -3.48
N ILE A 46 4.34 -7.93 -3.69
CA ILE A 46 3.97 -8.89 -2.64
C ILE A 46 5.02 -9.99 -2.57
N ALA A 47 5.69 -10.09 -1.41
CA ALA A 47 6.71 -11.10 -1.16
C ALA A 47 6.14 -12.35 -0.48
N TYR A 48 5.13 -12.19 0.35
CA TYR A 48 4.51 -13.27 1.10
C TYR A 48 2.99 -13.12 1.13
N VAL A 49 2.29 -14.25 1.08
CA VAL A 49 0.85 -14.32 1.35
C VAL A 49 0.61 -15.28 2.50
N ILE A 50 -0.17 -14.85 3.47
CA ILE A 50 -0.67 -15.68 4.57
C ILE A 50 -2.17 -15.80 4.36
N ASP A 51 -2.67 -16.98 3.99
CA ASP A 51 -4.10 -17.22 3.81
C ASP A 51 -4.62 -18.07 4.95
N ILE A 52 -5.50 -17.50 5.76
CA ILE A 52 -6.13 -18.13 6.91
C ILE A 52 -7.46 -18.73 6.45
N HIS A 53 -7.55 -20.04 6.46
CA HIS A 53 -8.80 -20.76 6.15
C HIS A 53 -9.58 -21.03 7.42
N THR A 54 -10.83 -20.60 7.47
CA THR A 54 -11.69 -20.75 8.63
C THR A 54 -12.70 -21.87 8.46
N ARG A 55 -13.06 -22.49 9.59
CA ARG A 55 -14.26 -23.30 9.71
C ARG A 55 -15.43 -22.35 9.94
N ARG A 56 -16.51 -22.56 9.26
CA ARG A 56 -17.67 -21.70 9.44
C ARG A 56 -18.48 -22.12 10.64
N SER A 57 -18.80 -21.16 11.50
CA SER A 57 -19.82 -21.34 12.54
C SER A 57 -21.21 -21.27 11.91
N GLU A 58 -22.10 -22.23 12.20
CA GLU A 58 -23.46 -22.25 11.64
C GLU A 58 -24.32 -21.08 12.16
N SER A 59 -24.14 -20.68 13.40
CA SER A 59 -24.73 -19.47 13.96
C SER A 59 -23.99 -19.06 15.23
N GLY A 60 -23.92 -17.75 15.44
CA GLY A 60 -23.24 -17.19 16.61
C GLY A 60 -22.98 -15.70 16.43
N TYR A 61 -22.49 -15.10 17.49
CA TYR A 61 -22.03 -13.72 17.47
C TYR A 61 -20.70 -13.60 18.21
N THR A 62 -19.91 -12.63 17.78
CA THR A 62 -18.68 -12.18 18.45
C THR A 62 -18.79 -10.69 18.67
N LEU A 63 -18.47 -10.23 19.86
CA LEU A 63 -18.34 -8.81 20.17
C LEU A 63 -17.04 -8.63 20.93
N GLY A 64 -16.26 -7.62 20.57
CA GLY A 64 -14.99 -7.36 21.23
C GLY A 64 -14.57 -5.90 21.14
N THR A 65 -13.58 -5.59 21.95
CA THR A 65 -12.93 -4.28 21.95
C THR A 65 -11.43 -4.47 22.14
N ASP A 66 -10.64 -3.63 21.49
CA ASP A 66 -9.20 -3.54 21.65
C ASP A 66 -8.87 -2.09 21.98
N LEU A 67 -8.20 -1.85 23.11
CA LEU A 67 -7.86 -0.53 23.59
C LEU A 67 -6.38 -0.48 23.91
N THR A 68 -5.68 0.43 23.27
CA THR A 68 -4.26 0.70 23.50
C THR A 68 -4.05 2.16 23.86
N SER A 69 -3.34 2.43 24.93
CA SER A 69 -3.01 3.79 25.32
C SER A 69 -1.60 3.86 25.88
N ALA A 70 -0.86 4.88 25.49
CA ALA A 70 0.44 5.18 26.10
C ALA A 70 0.25 5.90 27.43
N LEU A 71 0.99 5.48 28.46
CA LEU A 71 0.90 6.09 29.80
C LEU A 71 1.62 7.45 29.90
N THR A 72 2.63 7.67 29.04
CA THR A 72 3.51 8.83 29.12
C THR A 72 3.31 9.85 27.99
N SER A 73 2.45 9.55 27.03
CA SER A 73 2.13 10.44 25.91
C SER A 73 0.64 10.40 25.62
N MET A 74 0.10 11.48 25.03
CA MET A 74 -1.28 11.50 24.57
C MET A 74 -1.42 10.74 23.23
N GLN A 75 -1.26 9.41 23.30
CA GLN A 75 -1.42 8.52 22.18
C GLN A 75 -2.28 7.34 22.60
N GLY A 76 -3.25 7.00 21.77
CA GLY A 76 -4.08 5.83 21.98
C GLY A 76 -4.87 5.47 20.73
N ASP A 77 -5.28 4.22 20.67
CA ASP A 77 -6.20 3.68 19.73
C ASP A 77 -7.25 2.83 20.43
N GLY A 78 -8.47 2.87 19.96
CA GLY A 78 -9.58 2.09 20.48
C GLY A 78 -10.42 1.56 19.35
N MET A 79 -10.69 0.26 19.37
CA MET A 79 -11.51 -0.41 18.39
C MET A 79 -12.67 -1.16 19.09
N VAL A 80 -13.85 -1.07 18.47
CA VAL A 80 -14.99 -1.92 18.79
C VAL A 80 -15.38 -2.69 17.54
N TYR A 81 -15.60 -3.98 17.66
CA TYR A 81 -16.01 -4.82 16.55
C TYR A 81 -17.10 -5.82 16.95
N GLY A 82 -17.91 -6.18 15.96
CA GLY A 82 -18.95 -7.18 16.13
C GLY A 82 -19.10 -8.02 14.86
N LYS A 83 -19.42 -9.31 15.06
CA LYS A 83 -19.70 -10.26 13.99
C LYS A 83 -20.94 -11.07 14.35
N LEU A 84 -21.84 -11.28 13.39
CA LEU A 84 -23.05 -12.09 13.50
C LEU A 84 -23.09 -13.09 12.35
N ASN A 85 -23.10 -14.37 12.69
CA ASN A 85 -23.24 -15.48 11.75
C ASN A 85 -24.64 -16.08 11.83
N LYS A 86 -25.28 -16.28 10.69
CA LYS A 86 -26.56 -17.01 10.59
C LYS A 86 -26.60 -17.81 9.29
N GLY A 87 -26.37 -19.12 9.39
CA GLY A 87 -26.30 -20.03 8.23
C GLY A 87 -25.25 -19.59 7.22
N LYS A 88 -25.68 -19.26 6.00
CA LYS A 88 -24.79 -18.81 4.90
C LYS A 88 -24.41 -17.33 4.96
N ASN A 89 -24.93 -16.58 5.90
CA ASN A 89 -24.75 -15.15 6.01
C ASN A 89 -23.89 -14.79 7.21
N GLU A 90 -22.98 -13.84 7.01
CA GLU A 90 -22.19 -13.24 8.06
C GLU A 90 -22.20 -11.72 7.88
N TRP A 91 -22.44 -11.02 8.96
CA TRP A 91 -22.35 -9.56 9.05
C TRP A 91 -21.27 -9.21 10.04
N SER A 92 -20.39 -8.30 9.69
CA SER A 92 -19.40 -7.75 10.62
C SER A 92 -19.38 -6.23 10.56
N PHE A 93 -19.15 -5.64 11.71
CA PHE A 93 -18.97 -4.21 11.89
C PHE A 93 -17.72 -3.96 12.70
N SER A 94 -16.94 -2.96 12.32
CA SER A 94 -15.85 -2.44 13.14
C SER A 94 -15.85 -0.92 13.12
N TYR A 95 -15.46 -0.33 14.23
CA TYR A 95 -15.18 1.09 14.36
C TYR A 95 -13.87 1.25 15.13
N ASP A 96 -12.95 1.98 14.55
CA ASP A 96 -11.65 2.30 15.10
C ASP A 96 -11.52 3.81 15.27
N MET A 97 -10.97 4.25 16.40
CA MET A 97 -10.59 5.62 16.64
C MET A 97 -9.17 5.64 17.17
N SER A 98 -8.30 6.36 16.47
CA SER A 98 -6.93 6.56 16.91
C SER A 98 -6.59 8.04 17.01
N GLY A 99 -5.69 8.35 17.91
CA GLY A 99 -5.26 9.73 18.08
C GLY A 99 -3.91 9.83 18.76
N TYR A 100 -3.15 10.82 18.37
CA TYR A 100 -1.95 11.20 19.11
C TYR A 100 -1.79 12.71 19.17
N LYS A 101 -1.14 13.15 20.25
CA LYS A 101 -0.64 14.50 20.41
C LYS A 101 0.78 14.42 20.93
N ASN A 102 1.73 14.84 20.11
CA ASN A 102 3.14 14.91 20.47
C ASN A 102 3.56 16.37 20.54
N HIS A 103 4.24 16.71 21.61
CA HIS A 103 4.72 18.06 21.89
C HIS A 103 6.21 18.03 22.19
N GLY A 104 6.97 18.96 21.59
CA GLY A 104 8.37 19.14 21.91
C GLY A 104 9.35 18.14 21.32
N SER A 105 8.95 17.39 20.25
CA SER A 105 9.93 16.68 19.43
C SER A 105 10.93 17.66 18.84
N LYS A 106 12.22 17.32 18.89
CA LYS A 106 13.29 18.17 18.38
C LYS A 106 14.08 17.45 17.32
N SER A 107 14.41 18.14 16.26
CA SER A 107 15.34 17.71 15.21
C SER A 107 16.28 18.85 14.83
N THR A 108 17.48 18.49 14.43
CA THR A 108 18.43 19.40 13.80
C THR A 108 18.64 18.93 12.37
N GLN A 109 18.57 19.85 11.44
CA GLN A 109 18.84 19.62 10.02
C GLN A 109 19.96 20.55 9.60
N LEU A 110 21.05 20.00 9.06
CA LEU A 110 22.11 20.73 8.40
C LEU A 110 21.95 20.58 6.90
N ALA A 111 21.88 21.69 6.18
CA ALA A 111 21.82 21.73 4.73
C ALA A 111 23.01 22.50 4.19
N GLU A 112 23.69 21.94 3.18
CA GLU A 112 24.79 22.55 2.45
C GLU A 112 24.38 22.73 0.99
N TYR A 113 24.42 23.96 0.52
CA TYR A 113 24.08 24.35 -0.84
C TYR A 113 25.33 24.78 -1.59
N THR A 114 25.68 24.10 -2.67
CA THR A 114 26.71 24.57 -3.60
C THR A 114 26.09 25.61 -4.52
N LEU A 115 26.53 26.86 -4.42
CA LEU A 115 26.04 27.95 -5.24
C LEU A 115 26.69 27.94 -6.66
N THR A 116 26.15 28.73 -7.55
CA THR A 116 26.60 28.77 -8.96
C THR A 116 28.06 29.27 -9.14
N ASP A 117 28.57 30.00 -8.16
CA ASP A 117 29.97 30.44 -8.11
C ASP A 117 30.92 29.42 -7.46
N GLY A 118 30.39 28.24 -7.05
CA GLY A 118 31.13 27.15 -6.40
C GLY A 118 31.30 27.35 -4.89
N SER A 119 30.80 28.42 -4.29
CA SER A 119 30.81 28.60 -2.86
C SER A 119 29.81 27.68 -2.17
N ILE A 120 30.09 27.27 -0.93
CA ILE A 120 29.18 26.46 -0.10
C ILE A 120 28.46 27.36 0.87
N HIS A 121 27.12 27.33 0.81
CA HIS A 121 26.25 28.01 1.73
C HIS A 121 25.66 26.99 2.70
N THR A 122 25.88 27.18 4.00
CA THR A 122 25.45 26.25 5.07
C THR A 122 24.30 26.88 5.84
N ASN A 123 23.25 26.10 6.04
CA ASN A 123 22.06 26.48 6.78
C ASN A 123 21.72 25.38 7.81
N GLU A 124 21.72 25.74 9.08
CA GLU A 124 21.35 24.86 10.19
C GLU A 124 19.96 25.23 10.70
N ARG A 125 19.07 24.24 10.84
CA ARG A 125 17.66 24.39 11.21
C ARG A 125 17.37 23.56 12.46
N ASN A 126 17.15 24.21 13.58
CA ASN A 126 16.94 23.59 14.88
C ASN A 126 15.49 23.75 15.34
N ASP A 127 14.79 22.65 15.60
CA ASP A 127 13.45 22.70 16.16
C ASP A 127 13.48 23.27 17.60
N ILE A 128 12.73 24.34 17.83
CA ILE A 128 12.53 24.93 19.16
C ILE A 128 11.26 24.41 19.78
N GLU A 129 10.18 24.45 19.03
CA GLU A 129 8.84 24.07 19.45
C GLU A 129 8.12 23.31 18.35
N THR A 130 7.52 22.18 18.70
CA THR A 130 6.76 21.37 17.76
C THR A 130 5.46 20.91 18.40
N LEU A 131 4.39 20.90 17.64
CA LEU A 131 3.14 20.24 17.97
C LEU A 131 2.71 19.39 16.79
N ARG A 132 2.46 18.11 17.04
CA ARG A 132 1.81 17.21 16.09
C ARG A 132 0.58 16.60 16.75
N LYS A 133 -0.56 16.79 16.12
CA LYS A 133 -1.84 16.26 16.59
C LYS A 133 -2.60 15.68 15.40
N THR A 134 -3.02 14.43 15.53
CA THR A 134 -3.87 13.77 14.54
C THR A 134 -4.95 12.96 15.24
N ILE A 135 -6.15 12.98 14.69
CA ILE A 135 -7.26 12.13 15.12
C ILE A 135 -7.79 11.45 13.84
N ALA A 136 -7.92 10.14 13.89
CA ALA A 136 -8.46 9.33 12.82
C ALA A 136 -9.63 8.49 13.31
N HIS A 137 -10.62 8.33 12.46
CA HIS A 137 -11.77 7.47 12.67
C HIS A 137 -11.93 6.58 11.45
N GLU A 138 -12.14 5.29 11.66
CA GLU A 138 -12.44 4.34 10.59
C GLU A 138 -13.67 3.53 10.99
N ALA A 139 -14.62 3.40 10.08
CA ALA A 139 -15.79 2.54 10.24
C ALA A 139 -15.87 1.59 9.05
N LYS A 140 -16.21 0.32 9.30
CA LYS A 140 -16.36 -0.70 8.26
C LYS A 140 -17.56 -1.59 8.56
N LEU A 141 -18.38 -1.82 7.55
CA LEU A 141 -19.48 -2.79 7.54
C LEU A 141 -19.22 -3.79 6.42
N THR A 142 -19.27 -5.08 6.75
CA THR A 142 -19.05 -6.17 5.79
C THR A 142 -20.20 -7.15 5.84
N TYR A 143 -20.64 -7.58 4.68
CA TYR A 143 -21.55 -8.69 4.47
C TYR A 143 -20.85 -9.79 3.70
N ASN A 144 -20.84 -10.99 4.24
CA ASN A 144 -20.33 -12.20 3.61
C ASN A 144 -21.46 -13.20 3.40
N TRP A 145 -21.56 -13.72 2.20
CA TRP A 145 -22.36 -14.86 1.88
C TRP A 145 -21.49 -15.98 1.32
N ALA A 146 -21.63 -17.20 1.81
CA ALA A 146 -20.90 -18.31 1.24
C ALA A 146 -21.75 -19.59 1.25
N ASP A 147 -21.68 -20.32 0.13
CA ASP A 147 -22.29 -21.63 0.01
C ASP A 147 -21.22 -22.69 0.26
N SER A 148 -21.00 -22.98 1.54
CA SER A 148 -19.93 -23.87 2.03
C SER A 148 -18.55 -23.57 1.39
N THR A 149 -18.09 -24.35 0.40
CA THR A 149 -16.76 -24.21 -0.22
C THR A 149 -16.79 -23.79 -1.69
N THR A 150 -17.99 -23.66 -2.29
CA THR A 150 -18.11 -23.51 -3.74
C THR A 150 -18.27 -22.06 -4.20
N THR A 151 -18.93 -21.24 -3.42
CA THR A 151 -19.18 -19.84 -3.78
C THR A 151 -19.08 -18.95 -2.55
N VAL A 152 -18.34 -17.85 -2.69
CA VAL A 152 -18.20 -16.79 -1.68
C VAL A 152 -18.53 -15.47 -2.35
N PHE A 153 -19.34 -14.66 -1.72
CA PHE A 153 -19.58 -13.27 -2.06
C PHE A 153 -19.35 -12.40 -0.83
N GLN A 154 -18.58 -11.34 -0.97
CA GLN A 154 -18.42 -10.31 0.06
C GLN A 154 -18.72 -8.94 -0.53
N ALA A 155 -19.40 -8.14 0.26
CA ALA A 155 -19.55 -6.71 0.02
C ALA A 155 -19.17 -5.95 1.30
N SER A 156 -18.27 -4.98 1.20
CA SER A 156 -17.93 -4.12 2.33
C SER A 156 -17.99 -2.65 1.95
N VAL A 157 -18.43 -1.84 2.90
CA VAL A 157 -18.37 -0.38 2.85
C VAL A 157 -17.56 0.07 4.05
N SER A 158 -16.54 0.87 3.79
CA SER A 158 -15.74 1.49 4.84
C SER A 158 -15.52 2.97 4.58
N GLY A 159 -15.14 3.70 5.61
CA GLY A 159 -14.80 5.10 5.49
C GLY A 159 -13.82 5.52 6.57
N THR A 160 -12.80 6.28 6.16
CA THR A 160 -11.80 6.86 7.06
C THR A 160 -11.94 8.37 7.07
N LEU A 161 -11.97 8.95 8.26
CA LEU A 161 -11.93 10.39 8.50
C LEU A 161 -10.66 10.71 9.26
N ASN A 162 -9.78 11.53 8.67
CA ASN A 162 -8.58 12.03 9.33
C ASN A 162 -8.70 13.53 9.56
N ASN A 163 -8.24 13.99 10.72
CA ASN A 163 -8.18 15.39 11.06
C ASN A 163 -6.87 15.72 11.79
N THR A 164 -6.09 16.59 11.18
CA THR A 164 -4.86 17.18 11.72
C THR A 164 -5.11 18.69 11.86
N PRO A 165 -5.69 19.14 12.97
CA PRO A 165 -6.27 20.49 13.04
C PRO A 165 -5.23 21.61 13.12
N ASN A 166 -4.05 21.34 13.68
CA ASN A 166 -3.02 22.33 13.88
C ASN A 166 -1.71 21.66 14.22
N ASN A 167 -0.95 21.30 13.22
CA ASN A 167 0.45 20.94 13.39
C ASN A 167 1.29 22.20 13.19
N TYR A 168 2.30 22.38 14.02
CA TYR A 168 3.25 23.45 13.82
C TYR A 168 4.66 23.04 14.21
N ASN A 169 5.61 23.75 13.63
CA ASN A 169 7.02 23.63 13.92
C ASN A 169 7.64 25.03 13.87
N ILE A 170 8.26 25.43 14.97
CA ILE A 170 9.05 26.66 15.06
C ILE A 170 10.51 26.24 15.11
N LYS A 171 11.32 26.81 14.21
CA LYS A 171 12.75 26.54 14.09
C LYS A 171 13.57 27.79 14.28
N ASP A 172 14.71 27.66 14.96
CA ASP A 172 15.81 28.61 14.84
C ASP A 172 16.67 28.21 13.64
N ILE A 173 16.93 29.16 12.79
CA ILE A 173 17.76 29.00 11.59
C ILE A 173 19.04 29.79 11.78
N VAL A 174 20.18 29.10 11.63
CA VAL A 174 21.51 29.70 11.59
C VAL A 174 22.01 29.64 10.14
N ASP A 175 22.16 30.79 9.54
CA ASP A 175 22.56 31.01 8.16
C ASP A 175 23.84 31.87 8.14
N GLY A 176 24.98 31.20 8.20
CA GLY A 176 26.26 31.86 8.42
C GLY A 176 26.28 32.62 9.73
N THR A 177 26.31 33.95 9.70
CA THR A 177 26.27 34.82 10.85
C THR A 177 24.86 35.30 11.23
N ARG A 178 23.86 34.99 10.45
CA ARG A 178 22.47 35.39 10.67
C ARG A 178 21.73 34.31 11.46
N GLN A 179 20.93 34.75 12.41
CA GLN A 179 20.04 33.89 13.16
C GLN A 179 18.63 34.47 13.11
N TYR A 180 17.67 33.64 12.73
CA TYR A 180 16.26 34.03 12.62
C TYR A 180 15.34 32.85 12.82
N ARG A 181 14.03 33.09 12.94
CA ARG A 181 13.01 32.04 13.15
C ARG A 181 12.27 31.75 11.88
N ALA A 182 11.97 30.46 11.70
CA ALA A 182 10.97 29.98 10.76
C ALA A 182 9.79 29.38 11.50
N THR A 183 8.60 29.58 10.96
CA THR A 183 7.36 28.97 11.45
C THR A 183 6.73 28.19 10.32
N ASN A 184 6.45 26.91 10.55
CA ASN A 184 5.62 26.08 9.68
C ASN A 184 4.34 25.68 10.40
N ARG A 185 3.18 25.81 9.76
CA ARG A 185 1.88 25.36 10.26
C ARG A 185 1.15 24.60 9.18
N GLU A 186 0.58 23.46 9.57
CA GLU A 186 -0.16 22.59 8.68
C GLU A 186 -1.49 22.19 9.32
N LYS A 187 -2.53 22.14 8.50
CA LYS A 187 -3.83 21.58 8.86
C LYS A 187 -4.27 20.66 7.73
N ASP A 188 -4.75 19.47 8.08
CA ASP A 188 -5.25 18.50 7.11
C ASP A 188 -6.57 17.90 7.56
N LYS A 189 -7.46 17.72 6.60
CA LYS A 189 -8.68 16.93 6.76
C LYS A 189 -8.84 16.03 5.57
N SER A 190 -9.22 14.77 5.80
CA SER A 190 -9.57 13.87 4.72
C SER A 190 -10.75 12.99 5.06
N CYS A 191 -11.51 12.65 4.02
CA CYS A 191 -12.59 11.68 4.06
C CYS A 191 -12.40 10.70 2.91
N SER A 192 -12.41 9.39 3.20
CA SER A 192 -12.08 8.34 2.24
C SER A 192 -13.08 7.18 2.31
N PRO A 193 -14.29 7.29 1.73
CA PRO A 193 -15.20 6.16 1.58
C PRO A 193 -14.68 5.15 0.55
N VAL A 194 -14.85 3.86 0.84
CA VAL A 194 -14.46 2.72 0.01
C VAL A 194 -15.62 1.74 -0.08
N LEU A 195 -15.90 1.27 -1.29
CA LEU A 195 -16.75 0.11 -1.57
C LEU A 195 -15.86 -1.01 -2.11
N ASP A 196 -15.92 -2.19 -1.49
CA ASP A 196 -15.16 -3.37 -1.90
C ASP A 196 -16.10 -4.55 -2.10
N LEU A 197 -16.06 -5.15 -3.29
CA LEU A 197 -16.85 -6.29 -3.71
C LEU A 197 -15.92 -7.44 -4.10
N TYR A 198 -16.13 -8.61 -3.52
CA TYR A 198 -15.39 -9.82 -3.83
C TYR A 198 -16.34 -10.96 -4.19
N PHE A 199 -15.99 -11.72 -5.21
CA PHE A 199 -16.71 -12.89 -5.65
C PHE A 199 -15.73 -14.03 -5.95
N PHE A 200 -16.00 -15.21 -5.40
CA PHE A 200 -15.28 -16.45 -5.71
C PHE A 200 -16.28 -17.55 -6.05
N ARG A 201 -15.98 -18.34 -7.07
CA ARG A 201 -16.75 -19.51 -7.43
C ARG A 201 -15.86 -20.66 -7.88
N GLN A 202 -16.02 -21.80 -7.25
CA GLN A 202 -15.49 -23.08 -7.73
C GLN A 202 -16.38 -23.59 -8.84
N LEU A 203 -15.93 -23.50 -10.10
CA LEU A 203 -16.72 -23.90 -11.29
C LEU A 203 -16.77 -25.42 -11.42
N THR A 204 -15.64 -26.07 -11.18
CA THR A 204 -15.46 -27.53 -11.12
C THR A 204 -14.45 -27.87 -10.03
N PRO A 205 -14.23 -29.14 -9.65
CA PRO A 205 -13.18 -29.50 -8.69
C PRO A 205 -11.77 -29.01 -9.05
N ARG A 206 -11.55 -28.63 -10.33
CA ARG A 206 -10.25 -28.17 -10.84
C ARG A 206 -10.23 -26.71 -11.26
N GLN A 207 -11.39 -26.10 -11.43
CA GLN A 207 -11.51 -24.76 -12.00
C GLN A 207 -12.14 -23.81 -11.00
N SER A 208 -11.56 -22.63 -10.85
CA SER A 208 -12.12 -21.55 -10.03
C SER A 208 -12.09 -20.21 -10.75
N PHE A 209 -13.00 -19.36 -10.39
CA PHE A 209 -13.10 -17.98 -10.84
C PHE A 209 -13.15 -17.06 -9.63
N THR A 210 -12.35 -15.99 -9.68
CA THR A 210 -12.34 -14.93 -8.66
C THR A 210 -12.53 -13.60 -9.36
N ALA A 211 -13.37 -12.74 -8.81
CA ALA A 211 -13.50 -11.35 -9.24
C ALA A 211 -13.47 -10.42 -8.03
N ASN A 212 -12.87 -9.26 -8.20
CA ASN A 212 -12.81 -8.21 -7.18
C ASN A 212 -13.07 -6.85 -7.82
N ALA A 213 -13.77 -5.95 -7.12
CA ALA A 213 -13.98 -4.57 -7.55
C ALA A 213 -13.93 -3.65 -6.34
N VAL A 214 -13.03 -2.65 -6.37
CA VAL A 214 -12.86 -1.67 -5.30
C VAL A 214 -13.06 -0.28 -5.88
N ALA A 215 -14.00 0.48 -5.33
CA ALA A 215 -14.21 1.88 -5.64
C ALA A 215 -13.86 2.74 -4.43
N THR A 216 -13.06 3.79 -4.64
CA THR A 216 -12.62 4.69 -3.58
C THR A 216 -12.81 6.13 -4.02
N TYR A 217 -13.33 6.97 -3.12
CA TYR A 217 -13.36 8.41 -3.29
C TYR A 217 -12.65 9.05 -2.11
N ILE A 218 -11.71 9.96 -2.38
CA ILE A 218 -10.96 10.66 -1.34
C ILE A 218 -11.17 12.17 -1.55
N SER A 219 -11.57 12.85 -0.49
CA SER A 219 -11.60 14.30 -0.42
C SER A 219 -10.60 14.76 0.64
N THR A 220 -9.72 15.68 0.27
CA THR A 220 -8.70 16.24 1.16
C THR A 220 -8.78 17.76 1.17
N GLN A 221 -8.51 18.34 2.33
CA GLN A 221 -8.33 19.78 2.51
C GLN A 221 -7.06 19.98 3.33
N THR A 222 -6.06 20.58 2.70
CA THR A 222 -4.77 20.88 3.32
C THR A 222 -4.54 22.37 3.34
N GLY A 223 -4.15 22.94 4.47
CA GLY A 223 -3.68 24.31 4.57
C GLY A 223 -2.24 24.34 5.07
N SER A 224 -1.39 25.08 4.40
CA SER A 224 0.03 25.24 4.72
C SER A 224 0.38 26.72 4.87
N TYR A 225 1.06 27.03 5.93
CA TYR A 225 1.65 28.35 6.19
C TYR A 225 3.10 28.18 6.57
N TYR A 226 3.98 28.83 5.83
CA TYR A 226 5.42 28.83 6.08
C TYR A 226 5.92 30.28 6.11
N ASP A 227 6.68 30.63 7.15
CA ASP A 227 7.29 31.96 7.28
C ASP A 227 8.74 31.82 7.72
N GLU A 228 9.63 32.27 6.88
CA GLU A 228 11.08 32.38 7.07
C GLU A 228 11.53 33.81 6.68
N GLY A 229 10.87 34.81 7.24
CA GLY A 229 11.10 36.23 6.93
C GLY A 229 10.24 36.76 5.76
N ALA A 230 9.63 35.88 4.98
CA ALA A 230 8.61 36.18 3.97
C ALA A 230 7.53 35.09 4.04
N PRO A 231 6.33 35.41 4.49
CA PRO A 231 5.26 34.43 4.61
C PRO A 231 4.86 33.86 3.26
N TYR A 232 4.55 32.55 3.25
CA TYR A 232 4.09 31.80 2.09
C TYR A 232 2.93 30.90 2.54
N GLN A 233 1.75 31.10 1.98
CA GLN A 233 0.56 30.42 2.41
C GLN A 233 -0.22 29.90 1.21
N TYR A 234 -0.69 28.65 1.31
CA TYR A 234 -1.59 28.07 0.34
C TYR A 234 -2.55 27.07 0.98
N ASP A 235 -3.71 26.91 0.38
CA ASP A 235 -4.68 25.85 0.67
C ASP A 235 -4.77 24.91 -0.55
N VAL A 236 -5.02 23.62 -0.31
CA VAL A 236 -5.24 22.62 -1.36
C VAL A 236 -6.55 21.90 -1.12
N ASP A 237 -7.46 22.00 -2.10
CA ASP A 237 -8.64 21.15 -2.18
C ASP A 237 -8.37 19.99 -3.13
N GLY A 238 -8.23 18.78 -2.59
CA GLY A 238 -7.94 17.57 -3.34
C GLY A 238 -9.15 16.64 -3.46
N LYS A 239 -9.36 16.07 -4.63
CA LYS A 239 -10.37 15.05 -4.89
C LYS A 239 -9.75 13.92 -5.70
N THR A 240 -9.88 12.69 -5.22
CA THR A 240 -9.42 11.49 -5.92
C THR A 240 -10.57 10.51 -6.04
N ALA A 241 -10.85 10.06 -7.26
CA ALA A 241 -11.75 8.95 -7.53
C ALA A 241 -10.95 7.80 -8.13
N SER A 242 -11.11 6.59 -7.63
CA SER A 242 -10.45 5.41 -8.18
C SER A 242 -11.37 4.20 -8.24
N LEU A 243 -11.13 3.37 -9.25
CA LEU A 243 -11.77 2.07 -9.46
C LEU A 243 -10.69 1.05 -9.76
N LEU A 244 -10.73 -0.08 -9.07
CA LEU A 244 -9.96 -1.28 -9.36
C LEU A 244 -10.95 -2.39 -9.67
N ALA A 245 -10.78 -3.10 -10.79
CA ALA A 245 -11.55 -4.30 -11.11
C ALA A 245 -10.58 -5.40 -11.55
N GLU A 246 -10.74 -6.58 -10.98
CA GLU A 246 -9.88 -7.73 -11.25
C GLU A 246 -10.73 -8.97 -11.52
N ALA A 247 -10.27 -9.83 -12.44
CA ALA A 247 -10.82 -11.15 -12.64
C ALA A 247 -9.71 -12.16 -12.88
N ILE A 248 -9.78 -13.31 -12.21
CA ILE A 248 -8.78 -14.38 -12.26
C ILE A 248 -9.50 -15.71 -12.50
N TYR A 249 -9.04 -16.45 -13.49
CA TYR A 249 -9.42 -17.83 -13.73
C TYR A 249 -8.24 -18.75 -13.42
N GLU A 250 -8.48 -19.81 -12.66
CA GLU A 250 -7.49 -20.82 -12.33
C GLU A 250 -7.98 -22.20 -12.75
N ASN A 251 -7.11 -22.99 -13.39
CA ASN A 251 -7.37 -24.37 -13.77
C ASN A 251 -6.23 -25.30 -13.30
N ARG A 252 -6.55 -26.23 -12.42
CA ARG A 252 -5.62 -27.24 -11.87
C ARG A 252 -5.54 -28.43 -12.80
N LEU A 253 -4.65 -28.35 -13.78
CA LEU A 253 -4.31 -29.44 -14.69
C LEU A 253 -3.28 -30.37 -14.02
N LYS A 254 -3.19 -31.63 -14.46
CA LYS A 254 -2.06 -32.48 -14.10
C LYS A 254 -1.02 -32.36 -15.24
N PRO A 255 0.18 -31.93 -14.99
CA PRO A 255 0.96 -31.77 -13.74
C PRO A 255 1.09 -30.34 -13.23
N PHE A 256 0.37 -29.35 -13.76
CA PHE A 256 0.51 -27.95 -13.38
C PHE A 256 -0.84 -27.25 -13.17
N THR A 257 -0.80 -26.10 -12.55
CA THR A 257 -1.93 -25.16 -12.43
C THR A 257 -1.69 -24.00 -13.39
N LEU A 258 -2.68 -23.70 -14.22
CA LEU A 258 -2.73 -22.52 -15.07
C LEU A 258 -3.59 -21.45 -14.38
N SER A 259 -3.06 -20.24 -14.25
CA SER A 259 -3.82 -19.06 -13.83
C SER A 259 -3.73 -18.01 -14.91
N THR A 260 -4.83 -17.36 -15.22
CA THR A 260 -4.89 -16.21 -16.14
C THR A 260 -5.85 -15.18 -15.60
N GLY A 261 -5.61 -13.93 -15.89
CA GLY A 261 -6.48 -12.88 -15.40
C GLY A 261 -6.13 -11.52 -15.97
N PHE A 262 -6.97 -10.57 -15.59
CA PHE A 262 -6.73 -9.17 -15.89
C PHE A 262 -7.07 -8.31 -14.67
N ASN A 263 -6.46 -7.13 -14.62
CA ASN A 263 -6.70 -6.09 -13.64
C ASN A 263 -6.85 -4.77 -14.39
N TYR A 264 -7.94 -4.06 -14.16
CA TYR A 264 -8.17 -2.71 -14.65
C TYR A 264 -8.16 -1.75 -13.48
N SER A 265 -7.35 -0.70 -13.56
CA SER A 265 -7.35 0.37 -12.59
C SER A 265 -7.55 1.73 -13.26
N TYR A 266 -8.46 2.50 -12.68
CA TYR A 266 -8.72 3.89 -13.03
C TYR A 266 -8.46 4.76 -11.82
N LYS A 267 -7.75 5.88 -11.98
CA LYS A 267 -7.55 6.88 -10.94
C LYS A 267 -7.60 8.27 -11.54
N ASN A 268 -8.46 9.12 -11.00
CA ASN A 268 -8.52 10.54 -11.35
C ASN A 268 -8.24 11.38 -10.11
N ILE A 269 -7.33 12.34 -10.23
CA ILE A 269 -6.91 13.24 -9.15
C ILE A 269 -7.12 14.68 -9.64
N LYS A 270 -7.79 15.48 -8.83
CA LYS A 270 -7.92 16.93 -9.02
C LYS A 270 -7.42 17.63 -7.76
N ASN A 271 -6.41 18.48 -7.89
CA ASN A 271 -5.91 19.31 -6.81
C ASN A 271 -6.03 20.77 -7.24
N ASN A 272 -6.74 21.55 -6.44
CA ASN A 272 -6.86 22.99 -6.61
C ASN A 272 -6.05 23.68 -5.53
N TYR A 273 -4.97 24.32 -5.92
CA TYR A 273 -4.10 25.11 -5.07
C TYR A 273 -4.55 26.56 -5.09
N LEU A 274 -4.72 27.15 -3.92
CA LEU A 274 -5.18 28.52 -3.73
C LEU A 274 -4.20 29.25 -2.82
N GLY A 275 -3.88 30.50 -3.14
CA GLY A 275 -2.91 31.31 -2.40
C GLY A 275 -1.62 31.48 -3.18
N ASP A 276 -0.47 31.47 -2.49
CA ASP A 276 0.83 31.70 -3.09
C ASP A 276 1.28 30.58 -4.04
N ALA A 277 0.75 29.36 -3.86
CA ALA A 277 0.93 28.23 -4.78
C ALA A 277 -0.32 28.02 -5.66
N SER A 278 -0.74 29.04 -6.40
CA SER A 278 -1.96 28.92 -7.24
C SER A 278 -1.73 28.03 -8.46
N SER A 279 -2.42 26.88 -8.50
CA SER A 279 -2.38 25.92 -9.62
C SER A 279 -3.59 25.01 -9.60
N LEU A 280 -3.98 24.52 -10.76
CA LEU A 280 -5.01 23.46 -10.90
C LEU A 280 -4.39 22.26 -11.60
N THR A 281 -4.24 21.16 -10.86
CA THR A 281 -3.74 19.90 -11.40
C THR A 281 -4.89 18.94 -11.62
N ASN A 282 -5.01 18.41 -12.82
CA ASN A 282 -5.95 17.34 -13.16
C ASN A 282 -5.19 16.19 -13.82
N THR A 283 -5.23 15.04 -13.16
CA THR A 283 -4.50 13.84 -13.58
C THR A 283 -5.45 12.67 -13.70
N SER A 284 -5.37 11.92 -14.78
CA SER A 284 -6.10 10.68 -14.98
C SER A 284 -5.15 9.56 -15.37
N ASN A 285 -5.26 8.42 -14.72
CA ASN A 285 -4.47 7.22 -14.99
C ASN A 285 -5.40 6.03 -15.22
N ASN A 286 -5.28 5.40 -16.38
CA ASN A 286 -5.94 4.16 -16.75
C ASN A 286 -4.86 3.11 -16.98
N ARG A 287 -4.93 1.99 -16.29
CA ARG A 287 -4.04 0.85 -16.48
C ARG A 287 -4.85 -0.41 -16.69
N LEU A 288 -4.58 -1.10 -17.79
CA LEU A 288 -5.05 -2.45 -18.04
C LEU A 288 -3.84 -3.39 -17.93
N TYR A 289 -3.91 -4.36 -17.04
CA TYR A 289 -2.91 -5.40 -16.86
C TYR A 289 -3.52 -6.75 -17.16
N ALA A 290 -2.86 -7.56 -17.98
CA ALA A 290 -3.24 -8.94 -18.24
C ALA A 290 -2.06 -9.87 -17.97
N PHE A 291 -2.33 -11.07 -17.46
CA PHE A 291 -1.29 -12.02 -17.11
C PHE A 291 -1.68 -13.47 -17.36
N GLY A 292 -0.65 -14.29 -17.53
CA GLY A 292 -0.72 -15.73 -17.50
C GLY A 292 0.39 -16.31 -16.62
N GLU A 293 0.09 -17.36 -15.87
CA GLU A 293 1.00 -18.00 -14.94
C GLU A 293 0.80 -19.51 -14.93
N ILE A 294 1.88 -20.24 -14.94
CA ILE A 294 1.89 -21.69 -14.68
C ILE A 294 2.70 -21.98 -13.42
N LYS A 295 2.16 -22.82 -12.56
CA LYS A 295 2.87 -23.31 -11.38
C LYS A 295 2.73 -24.82 -11.26
N GLY A 296 3.78 -25.49 -10.83
CA GLY A 296 3.75 -26.93 -10.70
C GLY A 296 4.91 -27.51 -9.92
N THR A 297 4.87 -28.82 -9.79
CA THR A 297 5.94 -29.59 -9.19
C THR A 297 6.27 -30.76 -10.13
N LEU A 298 7.55 -30.89 -10.47
CA LEU A 298 8.11 -31.98 -11.24
C LEU A 298 9.20 -32.65 -10.42
N GLN A 299 8.88 -33.78 -9.79
CA GLN A 299 9.76 -34.47 -8.85
C GLN A 299 10.25 -33.50 -7.74
N GLN A 300 11.52 -33.19 -7.71
CA GLN A 300 12.18 -32.30 -6.73
C GLN A 300 12.15 -30.83 -7.14
N LEU A 301 11.66 -30.51 -8.34
CA LEU A 301 11.59 -29.17 -8.88
C LEU A 301 10.19 -28.57 -8.67
N ARG A 302 10.10 -27.47 -7.96
CA ARG A 302 8.90 -26.62 -7.90
C ARG A 302 9.14 -25.38 -8.74
N TYR A 303 8.16 -25.00 -9.55
CA TYR A 303 8.26 -23.84 -10.42
C TYR A 303 7.00 -22.99 -10.43
N THR A 304 7.18 -21.70 -10.58
CA THR A 304 6.16 -20.72 -10.90
C THR A 304 6.71 -19.82 -12.00
N LEU A 305 6.09 -19.84 -13.15
CA LEU A 305 6.48 -19.03 -14.31
C LEU A 305 5.29 -18.18 -14.71
N GLY A 306 5.44 -16.88 -14.67
CA GLY A 306 4.40 -15.92 -14.98
C GLY A 306 4.89 -14.84 -15.93
N VAL A 307 3.98 -14.35 -16.74
CA VAL A 307 4.19 -13.21 -17.61
C VAL A 307 2.95 -12.33 -17.58
N GLY A 308 3.17 -11.03 -17.46
CA GLY A 308 2.11 -10.04 -17.54
C GLY A 308 2.53 -8.88 -18.43
N ALA A 309 1.55 -8.16 -18.95
CA ALA A 309 1.76 -6.91 -19.68
C ALA A 309 0.74 -5.87 -19.22
N SER A 310 1.18 -4.62 -19.08
CA SER A 310 0.29 -3.50 -18.80
C SER A 310 0.29 -2.51 -19.96
N TYR A 311 -0.89 -1.99 -20.26
CA TYR A 311 -1.06 -0.77 -21.02
C TYR A 311 -1.50 0.34 -20.07
N ILE A 312 -0.73 1.43 -20.03
CA ILE A 312 -0.98 2.58 -19.17
C ILE A 312 -1.27 3.78 -20.06
N HIS A 313 -2.45 4.37 -19.89
CA HIS A 313 -2.82 5.65 -20.48
C HIS A 313 -2.91 6.69 -19.35
N TYR A 314 -2.03 7.66 -19.39
CA TYR A 314 -1.90 8.70 -18.39
C TYR A 314 -2.10 10.07 -19.01
N THR A 315 -2.90 10.92 -18.36
CA THR A 315 -3.09 12.33 -18.75
C THR A 315 -2.80 13.23 -17.55
N GLN A 316 -2.09 14.32 -17.80
CA GLN A 316 -1.85 15.38 -16.81
C GLN A 316 -1.99 16.75 -17.49
N ASN A 317 -2.90 17.58 -16.99
CA ASN A 317 -3.16 18.93 -17.49
C ASN A 317 -3.27 19.02 -19.03
N GLY A 318 -3.90 18.00 -19.66
CA GLY A 318 -4.08 17.91 -21.11
C GLY A 318 -2.97 17.18 -21.88
N HIS A 319 -1.79 16.98 -21.31
CA HIS A 319 -0.75 16.14 -21.89
C HIS A 319 -1.09 14.66 -21.74
N LYS A 320 -0.82 13.87 -22.78
CA LYS A 320 -1.18 12.44 -22.84
C LYS A 320 0.06 11.59 -23.01
N TYR A 321 0.17 10.55 -22.22
CA TYR A 321 1.28 9.60 -22.25
C TYR A 321 0.73 8.18 -22.35
N ASN A 322 1.37 7.33 -23.15
CA ASN A 322 1.00 5.94 -23.32
C ASN A 322 2.25 5.08 -23.12
N PHE A 323 2.14 4.06 -22.28
CA PHE A 323 3.25 3.16 -21.96
C PHE A 323 2.77 1.71 -22.07
N TRP A 324 3.62 0.87 -22.66
CA TRP A 324 3.53 -0.57 -22.54
C TRP A 324 4.63 -1.04 -21.59
N THR A 325 4.27 -1.89 -20.65
CA THR A 325 5.21 -2.45 -19.69
C THR A 325 5.03 -3.96 -19.62
N PHE A 326 6.12 -4.68 -19.38
CA PHE A 326 6.18 -6.12 -19.41
C PHE A 326 6.73 -6.64 -18.09
N HIS A 327 6.03 -7.61 -17.46
CA HIS A 327 6.30 -8.08 -16.10
C HIS A 327 6.55 -9.59 -16.07
N PRO A 328 7.71 -10.08 -16.52
CA PRO A 328 8.08 -11.47 -16.34
C PRO A 328 8.41 -11.75 -14.87
N LYS A 329 7.96 -12.89 -14.39
CA LYS A 329 8.31 -13.40 -13.06
C LYS A 329 8.53 -14.89 -13.14
N ALA A 330 9.68 -15.35 -12.66
CA ALA A 330 9.97 -16.77 -12.56
C ALA A 330 10.52 -17.09 -11.17
N SER A 331 10.08 -18.20 -10.61
CA SER A 331 10.59 -18.77 -9.38
C SER A 331 10.76 -20.26 -9.58
N VAL A 332 11.96 -20.75 -9.35
CA VAL A 332 12.31 -22.17 -9.48
C VAL A 332 12.99 -22.59 -8.18
N THR A 333 12.47 -23.63 -7.56
CA THR A 333 13.01 -24.19 -6.33
C THR A 333 13.34 -25.66 -6.56
N TYR A 334 14.59 -26.05 -6.33
CA TYR A 334 15.06 -27.40 -6.45
C TYR A 334 15.44 -27.96 -5.07
N GLN A 335 14.78 -29.04 -4.67
CA GLN A 335 15.07 -29.76 -3.44
C GLN A 335 16.18 -30.76 -3.70
N ILE A 336 17.43 -30.43 -3.33
CA ILE A 336 18.60 -31.28 -3.58
C ILE A 336 18.51 -32.58 -2.74
N ASN A 337 18.12 -32.41 -1.46
CA ASN A 337 17.83 -33.50 -0.53
C ASN A 337 16.87 -32.97 0.56
N ASN A 338 16.57 -33.77 1.59
CA ASN A 338 15.62 -33.38 2.65
C ASN A 338 16.05 -32.13 3.45
N GLU A 339 17.32 -31.78 3.43
CA GLU A 339 17.92 -30.70 4.22
C GLU A 339 18.30 -29.49 3.37
N LEU A 340 18.71 -29.70 2.11
CA LEU A 340 19.26 -28.66 1.24
C LEU A 340 18.33 -28.30 0.10
N GLN A 341 18.01 -27.01 -0.01
CA GLN A 341 17.15 -26.44 -1.04
C GLN A 341 17.85 -25.28 -1.74
N LEU A 342 17.74 -25.22 -3.04
CA LEU A 342 18.17 -24.12 -3.89
C LEU A 342 16.94 -23.43 -4.50
N SER A 343 16.85 -22.12 -4.40
CA SER A 343 15.76 -21.34 -5.01
C SER A 343 16.33 -20.17 -5.81
N TYR A 344 15.85 -20.03 -7.03
CA TYR A 344 16.17 -18.89 -7.88
C TYR A 344 14.89 -18.14 -8.25
N THR A 345 14.92 -16.82 -8.14
CA THR A 345 13.80 -15.96 -8.49
C THR A 345 14.27 -14.81 -9.36
N VAL A 346 13.55 -14.56 -10.42
CA VAL A 346 13.69 -13.36 -11.25
C VAL A 346 12.35 -12.66 -11.38
N GLN A 347 12.33 -11.35 -11.22
CA GLN A 347 11.14 -10.54 -11.34
C GLN A 347 11.49 -9.18 -11.93
N MET A 348 10.74 -8.75 -12.93
CA MET A 348 10.78 -7.39 -13.45
C MET A 348 9.61 -6.59 -12.88
N ARG A 349 9.88 -5.37 -12.44
CA ARG A 349 8.89 -4.45 -11.89
C ARG A 349 9.04 -3.09 -12.54
N ASP A 350 7.92 -2.44 -12.83
CA ASP A 350 7.91 -1.07 -13.28
C ASP A 350 7.65 -0.13 -12.12
N LYS A 351 8.41 0.94 -12.10
CA LYS A 351 8.12 2.09 -11.25
C LYS A 351 7.68 3.24 -12.14
N VAL A 352 6.40 3.51 -12.14
CA VAL A 352 5.89 4.79 -12.63
C VAL A 352 6.17 5.80 -11.52
N SER A 353 7.03 6.77 -11.77
CA SER A 353 7.39 7.77 -10.77
C SER A 353 6.14 8.54 -10.32
N GLN A 354 5.89 8.55 -9.02
CA GLN A 354 4.81 9.37 -8.45
C GLN A 354 5.09 10.87 -8.63
N ILE A 355 6.35 11.25 -8.79
CA ILE A 355 6.78 12.63 -9.01
C ILE A 355 6.31 13.12 -10.38
N ALA A 356 6.28 12.26 -11.41
CA ALA A 356 5.70 12.59 -12.72
C ALA A 356 4.19 12.90 -12.66
N MET A 357 3.53 12.45 -11.58
CA MET A 357 2.10 12.63 -11.31
C MET A 357 1.82 13.78 -10.35
N THR A 358 2.85 14.47 -9.84
CA THR A 358 2.66 15.59 -8.94
C THR A 358 2.25 16.86 -9.71
N SER A 359 1.67 17.80 -8.98
CA SER A 359 1.25 19.09 -9.47
C SER A 359 2.39 19.86 -10.17
N ASP A 360 2.05 20.59 -11.22
CA ASP A 360 2.96 21.58 -11.84
C ASP A 360 3.16 22.81 -10.92
N ALA A 361 2.51 22.85 -9.76
CA ALA A 361 2.67 23.90 -8.79
C ALA A 361 4.10 23.96 -8.27
N MET A 362 4.71 25.13 -8.32
CA MET A 362 5.94 25.42 -7.62
C MET A 362 5.62 25.67 -6.15
N ILE A 363 6.05 24.75 -5.27
CA ILE A 363 5.83 24.85 -3.84
C ILE A 363 7.12 25.22 -3.16
N ARG A 364 7.11 26.33 -2.43
CA ARG A 364 8.24 26.76 -1.60
C ARG A 364 8.32 25.90 -0.37
N THR A 365 9.42 25.18 -0.18
CA THR A 365 9.67 24.33 0.99
C THR A 365 10.46 25.07 2.07
N ASN A 366 11.32 26.00 1.67
CA ASN A 366 12.05 26.90 2.56
C ASN A 366 12.59 28.11 1.75
N SER A 367 13.43 28.94 2.36
CA SER A 367 14.00 30.14 1.70
C SER A 367 14.87 29.82 0.49
N MET A 368 15.47 28.62 0.43
CA MET A 368 16.41 28.18 -0.61
C MET A 368 15.87 27.12 -1.54
N GLU A 369 14.73 26.50 -1.22
CA GLU A 369 14.24 25.32 -1.94
C GLU A 369 12.79 25.47 -2.41
N TRP A 370 12.61 25.04 -3.66
CA TRP A 370 11.30 24.91 -4.28
C TRP A 370 11.14 23.50 -4.79
N THR A 371 9.95 22.92 -4.60
CA THR A 371 9.58 21.62 -5.16
C THR A 371 8.67 21.85 -6.37
N VAL A 372 9.00 21.20 -7.46
CA VAL A 372 8.21 21.19 -8.69
C VAL A 372 8.16 19.76 -9.24
N GLY A 373 7.03 19.33 -9.77
CA GLY A 373 6.90 18.05 -10.45
C GLY A 373 7.58 18.08 -11.84
N ASN A 374 7.99 16.90 -12.31
CA ASN A 374 8.50 16.72 -13.66
C ASN A 374 7.57 15.76 -14.44
N PRO A 375 6.74 16.28 -15.36
CA PRO A 375 5.81 15.46 -16.13
C PRO A 375 6.49 14.58 -17.19
N ASP A 376 7.76 14.84 -17.55
CA ASP A 376 8.48 14.13 -18.61
C ASP A 376 9.22 12.88 -18.12
N LEU A 377 9.08 12.52 -16.85
CA LEU A 377 9.68 11.32 -16.29
C LEU A 377 9.05 10.05 -16.90
N LYS A 378 9.90 9.21 -17.50
CA LYS A 378 9.50 7.91 -18.02
C LYS A 378 9.45 6.87 -16.90
N PRO A 379 8.62 5.82 -17.02
CA PRO A 379 8.68 4.68 -16.12
C PRO A 379 10.09 4.07 -16.11
N SER A 380 10.60 3.75 -14.94
CA SER A 380 11.83 2.97 -14.79
C SER A 380 11.51 1.49 -14.63
N HIS A 381 12.42 0.63 -15.04
CA HIS A 381 12.28 -0.81 -14.95
C HIS A 381 13.34 -1.36 -14.00
N ASP A 382 12.89 -2.05 -12.95
CA ASP A 382 13.79 -2.76 -12.02
C ASP A 382 13.71 -4.25 -12.32
N MET A 383 14.85 -4.90 -12.58
CA MET A 383 14.95 -6.35 -12.70
C MET A 383 15.73 -6.92 -11.50
N ASP A 384 15.04 -7.70 -10.68
CA ASP A 384 15.59 -8.30 -9.47
C ASP A 384 15.88 -9.79 -9.71
N HIS A 385 17.10 -10.22 -9.46
CA HIS A 385 17.53 -11.62 -9.44
C HIS A 385 17.91 -12.01 -8.02
N ARG A 386 17.46 -13.18 -7.57
CA ARG A 386 17.80 -13.71 -6.25
C ARG A 386 18.12 -15.20 -6.33
N LEU A 387 19.20 -15.57 -5.70
CA LEU A 387 19.61 -16.95 -5.48
C LEU A 387 19.61 -17.21 -3.98
N HIS A 388 18.83 -18.16 -3.52
CA HIS A 388 18.70 -18.52 -2.13
C HIS A 388 19.01 -19.99 -1.93
N VAL A 389 19.99 -20.28 -1.06
CA VAL A 389 20.37 -21.62 -0.66
C VAL A 389 20.00 -21.77 0.81
N SER A 390 19.17 -22.73 1.16
CA SER A 390 18.80 -23.00 2.56
C SER A 390 19.16 -24.43 2.94
N TYR A 391 19.76 -24.57 4.13
CA TYR A 391 20.09 -25.83 4.76
C TYR A 391 19.34 -25.93 6.09
N ASN A 392 18.44 -26.92 6.23
CA ASN A 392 17.57 -27.07 7.37
C ASN A 392 17.66 -28.49 7.92
N THR A 393 18.15 -28.64 9.15
CA THR A 393 18.13 -29.86 9.92
C THR A 393 17.30 -29.67 11.19
N SER A 394 17.09 -30.74 11.98
CA SER A 394 16.44 -30.64 13.29
C SER A 394 17.20 -29.76 14.30
N ARG A 395 18.49 -29.47 14.08
CA ARG A 395 19.35 -28.73 15.00
C ARG A 395 19.91 -27.43 14.44
N LEU A 396 19.99 -27.29 13.13
CA LEU A 396 20.61 -26.16 12.47
C LEU A 396 19.73 -25.68 11.32
N GLN A 397 19.47 -24.37 11.28
CA GLN A 397 18.89 -23.68 10.13
C GLN A 397 19.90 -22.62 9.66
N ALA A 398 20.33 -22.73 8.43
CA ALA A 398 21.26 -21.80 7.80
C ALA A 398 20.79 -21.45 6.39
N PHE A 399 21.06 -20.24 5.95
CA PHE A 399 20.83 -19.84 4.57
C PHE A 399 21.89 -18.85 4.08
N VAL A 400 22.06 -18.84 2.76
CA VAL A 400 22.83 -17.83 2.04
C VAL A 400 21.97 -17.28 0.92
N GLU A 401 21.93 -15.97 0.79
CA GLU A 401 21.20 -15.30 -0.27
C GLU A 401 22.13 -14.35 -1.03
N GLY A 402 22.16 -14.50 -2.35
CA GLY A 402 22.76 -13.56 -3.27
C GLY A 402 21.68 -12.84 -4.07
N TYR A 403 21.83 -11.53 -4.26
CA TYR A 403 20.91 -10.76 -5.10
C TYR A 403 21.67 -9.87 -6.08
N TYR A 404 21.07 -9.69 -7.25
CA TYR A 404 21.50 -8.73 -8.25
C TYR A 404 20.31 -7.93 -8.73
N LYS A 405 20.42 -6.60 -8.72
CA LYS A 405 19.39 -5.69 -9.17
C LYS A 405 19.92 -4.81 -10.29
N GLN A 406 19.17 -4.80 -11.39
CA GLN A 406 19.38 -3.90 -12.52
C GLN A 406 18.23 -2.87 -12.52
N CYS A 407 18.59 -1.57 -12.59
CA CYS A 407 17.67 -0.44 -12.64
C CYS A 407 17.82 0.31 -13.95
#